data_8e529a564a7aee4d364b2c5e18a8221b
#
_entry.id   8e529a564a7aee4d364b2c5e18a8221b
#
_cell.length_a   1.000
_cell.length_b   1.000
_cell.length_c   1.000
_cell.angle_alpha   90.00
_cell.angle_beta   90.00
_cell.angle_gamma   90.00
#
_symmetry.space_group_name_H-M   'P 1'
#
loop_
_entity.id
_entity.type
_entity.pdbx_description
1 polymer ?
#
loop_
_entity_poly.entity_id
_entity_poly.type
_entity_poly.pdbx_seq_one_letter_code
_entity_poly.pdbx_strand_id
1 'polypeptide(L)'
;HPRSQARILSGIKSFFHFLVIADYQEADPSELLEGPKIGFRLPEVLTVEEIDRIISTVDMEKKEGQRNRAILETLYSCGLRVSELCNLKISDLYFEEGFIKVEGKGGKQRLVPISPRAIKEIKYWFADRNLGKIKKGYEDYVFLARWGNNISRIMVFHMIKELAEKAGIT
;
A
#
# COMPACT_ATOMS: atom_id res chain seq x y z
N HIS A 1 11.23 21.71 -4.51
CA HIS A 1 11.62 21.02 -3.27
C HIS A 1 12.93 20.29 -3.47
N PRO A 2 13.92 20.36 -2.52
CA PRO A 2 15.26 19.78 -2.71
C PRO A 2 15.26 18.29 -3.09
N ARG A 3 14.38 17.48 -2.49
CA ARG A 3 14.23 16.05 -2.84
C ARG A 3 13.77 15.83 -4.28
N SER A 4 12.90 16.69 -4.81
CA SER A 4 12.46 16.60 -6.21
C SER A 4 13.59 16.96 -7.17
N GLN A 5 14.37 17.99 -6.84
CA GLN A 5 15.56 18.39 -7.60
C GLN A 5 16.60 17.25 -7.63
N ALA A 6 16.89 16.64 -6.47
CA ALA A 6 17.82 15.51 -6.39
C ALA A 6 17.38 14.33 -7.26
N ARG A 7 16.08 14.02 -7.27
CA ARG A 7 15.52 12.94 -8.10
C ARG A 7 15.65 13.24 -9.60
N ILE A 8 15.36 14.48 -10.01
CA ILE A 8 15.51 14.91 -11.40
C ILE A 8 16.98 14.83 -11.82
N LEU A 9 17.87 15.36 -11.00
CA LEU A 9 19.30 15.30 -11.27
C LEU A 9 19.83 13.87 -11.36
N SER A 10 19.39 12.97 -10.47
CA SER A 10 19.74 11.56 -10.53
C SER A 10 19.27 10.91 -11.85
N GLY A 11 18.06 11.26 -12.34
CA GLY A 11 17.56 10.80 -13.64
C GLY A 11 18.41 11.30 -14.81
N ILE A 12 18.81 12.59 -14.78
CA ILE A 12 19.69 13.19 -15.81
C ILE A 12 21.05 12.48 -15.81
N LYS A 13 21.68 12.32 -14.65
CA LYS A 13 22.97 11.61 -14.53
C LYS A 13 22.88 10.17 -15.03
N SER A 14 21.82 9.44 -14.66
CA SER A 14 21.61 8.07 -15.15
C SER A 14 21.46 8.00 -16.67
N PHE A 15 20.81 8.99 -17.27
CA PHE A 15 20.65 9.07 -18.72
C PHE A 15 21.99 9.31 -19.43
N PHE A 16 22.77 10.30 -19.02
CA PHE A 16 24.07 10.57 -19.63
C PHE A 16 25.08 9.44 -19.38
N HIS A 17 25.06 8.85 -18.19
CA HIS A 17 25.88 7.68 -17.89
C HIS A 17 25.54 6.49 -18.83
N PHE A 18 24.24 6.27 -19.13
CA PHE A 18 23.82 5.28 -20.12
C PHE A 18 24.38 5.60 -21.51
N LEU A 19 24.35 6.88 -21.96
CA LEU A 19 24.88 7.26 -23.26
C LEU A 19 26.38 6.97 -23.38
N VAL A 20 27.16 7.18 -22.32
CA VAL A 20 28.58 6.85 -22.29
C VAL A 20 28.80 5.34 -22.35
N ILE A 21 28.06 4.55 -21.55
CA ILE A 21 28.16 3.08 -21.57
C ILE A 21 27.77 2.47 -22.93
N ALA A 22 26.83 3.10 -23.60
CA ALA A 22 26.34 2.63 -24.90
C ALA A 22 27.13 3.22 -26.10
N ASP A 23 28.28 3.84 -25.85
CA ASP A 23 29.18 4.47 -26.87
C ASP A 23 28.49 5.53 -27.74
N TYR A 24 27.40 6.14 -27.27
CA TYR A 24 26.77 7.29 -27.96
C TYR A 24 27.45 8.62 -27.66
N GLN A 25 28.26 8.68 -26.60
CA GLN A 25 28.94 9.89 -26.15
C GLN A 25 30.25 9.55 -25.41
N GLU A 26 31.32 10.33 -25.64
CA GLU A 26 32.64 10.06 -25.07
C GLU A 26 32.74 10.45 -23.57
N ALA A 27 32.00 11.48 -23.14
CA ALA A 27 32.07 12.02 -21.78
C ALA A 27 30.68 12.30 -21.21
N ASP A 28 30.52 12.19 -19.88
CA ASP A 28 29.29 12.52 -19.17
C ASP A 28 29.25 14.03 -18.82
N PRO A 29 28.43 14.85 -19.53
CA PRO A 29 28.34 16.29 -19.25
C PRO A 29 27.69 16.58 -17.89
N SER A 30 27.09 15.61 -17.25
CA SER A 30 26.44 15.75 -15.94
C SER A 30 27.35 15.35 -14.77
N GLU A 31 28.58 14.91 -15.02
CA GLU A 31 29.49 14.39 -14.00
C GLU A 31 29.72 15.39 -12.86
N LEU A 32 29.99 16.65 -13.21
CA LEU A 32 30.27 17.72 -12.26
C LEU A 32 29.04 18.38 -11.60
N LEU A 33 27.82 17.95 -12.00
CA LEU A 33 26.61 18.51 -11.40
C LEU A 33 26.45 18.00 -9.96
N GLU A 34 26.46 18.90 -9.00
CA GLU A 34 26.22 18.58 -7.60
C GLU A 34 24.72 18.59 -7.26
N GLY A 35 24.28 17.62 -6.48
CA GLY A 35 22.92 17.56 -5.97
C GLY A 35 22.71 18.47 -4.76
N PRO A 36 21.46 18.89 -4.49
CA PRO A 36 21.15 19.63 -3.29
C PRO A 36 21.44 18.77 -2.05
N LYS A 37 21.97 19.39 -0.99
CA LYS A 37 22.13 18.74 0.32
C LYS A 37 20.76 18.41 0.88
N ILE A 38 20.47 17.14 1.03
CA ILE A 38 19.22 16.65 1.63
C ILE A 38 19.52 16.23 3.06
N GLY A 39 18.89 16.91 4.02
CA GLY A 39 18.99 16.52 5.43
C GLY A 39 18.37 15.12 5.64
N PHE A 40 19.00 14.32 6.49
CA PHE A 40 18.46 13.05 6.95
C PHE A 40 17.30 13.33 7.90
N ARG A 41 16.10 12.85 7.57
CA ARG A 41 14.93 12.89 8.44
C ARG A 41 14.52 11.46 8.77
N LEU A 42 14.55 11.14 10.04
CA LEU A 42 14.00 9.87 10.52
C LEU A 42 12.50 9.82 10.19
N PRO A 43 11.99 8.68 9.68
CA PRO A 43 10.56 8.52 9.52
C PRO A 43 9.87 8.50 10.90
N GLU A 44 8.78 9.23 11.02
CA GLU A 44 7.87 9.10 12.15
C GLU A 44 7.08 7.81 11.97
N VAL A 45 6.99 6.99 13.02
CA VAL A 45 6.28 5.72 13.03
C VAL A 45 5.17 5.78 14.07
N LEU A 46 4.05 5.15 13.77
CA LEU A 46 2.94 5.03 14.72
C LEU A 46 3.25 3.98 15.78
N THR A 47 2.86 4.23 17.01
CA THR A 47 2.86 3.23 18.08
C THR A 47 1.71 2.24 17.91
N VAL A 48 1.76 1.11 18.62
CA VAL A 48 0.69 0.11 18.61
C VAL A 48 -0.63 0.72 19.11
N GLU A 49 -0.56 1.54 20.16
CA GLU A 49 -1.71 2.24 20.75
C GLU A 49 -2.34 3.24 19.78
N GLU A 50 -1.52 3.92 18.96
CA GLU A 50 -2.00 4.83 17.93
C GLU A 50 -2.71 4.07 16.81
N ILE A 51 -2.15 2.93 16.38
CA ILE A 51 -2.77 2.06 15.38
C ILE A 51 -4.12 1.52 15.89
N ASP A 52 -4.17 1.00 17.12
CA ASP A 52 -5.43 0.51 17.71
C ASP A 52 -6.46 1.63 17.85
N ARG A 53 -6.02 2.85 18.16
CA ARG A 53 -6.87 4.03 18.21
C ARG A 53 -7.45 4.37 16.85
N ILE A 54 -6.63 4.36 15.78
CA ILE A 54 -7.13 4.55 14.40
C ILE A 54 -8.17 3.50 14.05
N ILE A 55 -7.89 2.21 14.32
CA ILE A 55 -8.82 1.12 14.05
C ILE A 55 -10.15 1.29 14.80
N SER A 56 -10.10 1.78 16.06
CA SER A 56 -11.29 2.01 16.88
C SER A 56 -12.18 3.15 16.38
N THR A 57 -11.66 4.09 15.57
CA THR A 57 -12.46 5.19 14.99
C THR A 57 -13.28 4.75 13.77
N VAL A 58 -13.11 3.50 13.31
CA VAL A 58 -13.90 2.99 12.18
C VAL A 58 -15.37 2.89 12.58
N ASP A 59 -16.21 3.61 11.86
CA ASP A 59 -17.66 3.58 12.03
C ASP A 59 -18.23 2.29 11.43
N MET A 60 -18.63 1.37 12.31
CA MET A 60 -19.14 0.04 11.93
C MET A 60 -20.58 0.07 11.42
N GLU A 61 -21.33 1.18 11.59
CA GLU A 61 -22.68 1.33 11.06
C GLU A 61 -22.67 1.65 9.56
N LYS A 62 -21.54 2.15 9.05
CA LYS A 62 -21.38 2.42 7.62
C LYS A 62 -21.16 1.13 6.82
N LYS A 63 -21.70 1.10 5.61
CA LYS A 63 -21.53 -0.03 4.68
C LYS A 63 -20.05 -0.40 4.43
N GLU A 64 -19.18 0.60 4.48
CA GLU A 64 -17.73 0.44 4.30
C GLU A 64 -16.99 0.12 5.60
N GLY A 65 -17.67 0.14 6.75
CA GLY A 65 -17.05 0.01 8.07
C GLY A 65 -16.25 -1.29 8.20
N GLN A 66 -16.89 -2.42 7.96
CA GLN A 66 -16.25 -3.73 8.05
C GLN A 66 -15.09 -3.89 7.07
N ARG A 67 -15.25 -3.42 5.83
CA ARG A 67 -14.17 -3.39 4.85
C ARG A 67 -12.97 -2.57 5.33
N ASN A 68 -13.23 -1.35 5.81
CA ASN A 68 -12.19 -0.42 6.23
C ASN A 68 -11.41 -0.96 7.43
N ARG A 69 -12.10 -1.60 8.37
CA ARG A 69 -11.49 -2.29 9.51
C ARG A 69 -10.62 -3.47 9.05
N ALA A 70 -11.13 -4.32 8.16
CA ALA A 70 -10.37 -5.44 7.60
C ALA A 70 -9.11 -4.95 6.84
N ILE A 71 -9.19 -3.83 6.11
CA ILE A 71 -8.04 -3.22 5.42
C ILE A 71 -6.96 -2.80 6.43
N LEU A 72 -7.32 -2.08 7.50
CA LEU A 72 -6.37 -1.61 8.52
C LEU A 72 -5.69 -2.78 9.22
N GLU A 73 -6.46 -3.78 9.65
CA GLU A 73 -5.94 -4.98 10.30
C GLU A 73 -5.00 -5.77 9.38
N THR A 74 -5.32 -5.86 8.09
CA THR A 74 -4.47 -6.54 7.10
C THR A 74 -3.18 -5.78 6.86
N LEU A 75 -3.24 -4.46 6.69
CA LEU A 75 -2.05 -3.62 6.52
C LEU A 75 -1.12 -3.72 7.73
N TYR A 76 -1.66 -3.62 8.94
CA TYR A 76 -0.89 -3.71 10.16
C TYR A 76 -0.29 -5.09 10.39
N SER A 77 -1.10 -6.14 10.23
CA SER A 77 -0.66 -7.52 10.44
C SER A 77 0.42 -7.97 9.46
N CYS A 78 0.26 -7.63 8.18
CA CYS A 78 1.08 -8.18 7.11
C CYS A 78 2.17 -7.22 6.60
N GLY A 79 2.18 -5.96 7.01
CA GLY A 79 3.12 -4.95 6.52
C GLY A 79 3.09 -4.78 5.00
N LEU A 80 1.90 -4.88 4.39
CA LEU A 80 1.73 -4.80 2.94
C LEU A 80 1.96 -3.38 2.42
N ARG A 81 2.52 -3.28 1.21
CA ARG A 81 2.39 -2.04 0.45
C ARG A 81 0.93 -1.84 0.08
N VAL A 82 0.48 -0.57 0.03
CA VAL A 82 -0.93 -0.26 -0.34
C VAL A 82 -1.31 -0.86 -1.69
N SER A 83 -0.38 -0.90 -2.66
CA SER A 83 -0.63 -1.53 -3.96
C SER A 83 -0.81 -3.05 -3.86
N GLU A 84 -0.09 -3.72 -2.98
CA GLU A 84 -0.22 -5.16 -2.72
C GLU A 84 -1.58 -5.47 -2.09
N LEU A 85 -1.99 -4.67 -1.10
CA LEU A 85 -3.33 -4.78 -0.50
C LEU A 85 -4.44 -4.62 -1.56
N CYS A 86 -4.35 -3.57 -2.40
CA CYS A 86 -5.37 -3.31 -3.43
C CYS A 86 -5.49 -4.44 -4.46
N ASN A 87 -4.42 -5.19 -4.67
CA ASN A 87 -4.36 -6.30 -5.63
C ASN A 87 -4.44 -7.68 -4.98
N LEU A 88 -4.64 -7.76 -3.66
CA LEU A 88 -4.75 -9.03 -2.94
C LEU A 88 -5.98 -9.81 -3.44
N LYS A 89 -5.76 -11.09 -3.76
CA LYS A 89 -6.78 -11.98 -4.29
C LYS A 89 -7.24 -12.98 -3.25
N ILE A 90 -8.49 -13.44 -3.37
CA ILE A 90 -9.04 -14.50 -2.52
C ILE A 90 -8.26 -15.79 -2.72
N SER A 91 -7.87 -16.10 -3.96
CA SER A 91 -7.03 -17.24 -4.31
C SER A 91 -5.61 -17.21 -3.71
N ASP A 92 -5.19 -16.08 -3.15
CA ASP A 92 -3.89 -15.91 -2.49
C ASP A 92 -3.97 -16.00 -0.95
N LEU A 93 -5.13 -16.34 -0.38
CA LEU A 93 -5.37 -16.43 1.06
C LEU A 93 -5.26 -17.88 1.53
N TYR A 94 -4.30 -18.17 2.38
CA TYR A 94 -4.04 -19.48 2.99
C TYR A 94 -4.25 -19.36 4.50
N PHE A 95 -5.52 -19.18 4.90
CA PHE A 95 -5.89 -18.87 6.29
C PHE A 95 -5.70 -20.02 7.25
N GLU A 96 -5.85 -21.25 6.79
CA GLU A 96 -5.63 -22.44 7.63
C GLU A 96 -4.14 -22.60 7.97
N GLU A 97 -3.26 -22.19 7.07
CA GLU A 97 -1.81 -22.21 7.24
C GLU A 97 -1.26 -20.92 7.85
N GLY A 98 -2.11 -19.90 8.03
CA GLY A 98 -1.75 -18.62 8.67
C GLY A 98 -0.90 -17.69 7.81
N PHE A 99 -0.97 -17.77 6.49
CA PHE A 99 -0.26 -16.86 5.59
C PHE A 99 -1.09 -16.42 4.37
N ILE A 100 -0.59 -15.40 3.70
CA ILE A 100 -1.09 -14.92 2.41
C ILE A 100 0.06 -14.86 1.41
N LYS A 101 -0.24 -15.08 0.14
CA LYS A 101 0.71 -14.89 -0.96
C LYS A 101 0.57 -13.48 -1.52
N VAL A 102 1.68 -12.79 -1.68
CA VAL A 102 1.71 -11.40 -2.13
C VAL A 102 2.64 -11.26 -3.32
N GLU A 103 2.16 -10.62 -4.38
CA GLU A 103 2.96 -10.27 -5.54
C GLU A 103 3.51 -8.85 -5.41
N GLY A 104 4.83 -8.72 -5.42
CA GLY A 104 5.55 -7.45 -5.30
C GLY A 104 6.07 -6.92 -6.64
N LYS A 105 6.97 -5.95 -6.57
CA LYS A 105 7.60 -5.33 -7.74
C LYS A 105 8.32 -6.37 -8.61
N GLY A 106 8.03 -6.34 -9.92
CA GLY A 106 8.65 -7.26 -10.90
C GLY A 106 8.08 -8.68 -10.88
N GLY A 107 6.84 -8.88 -10.40
CA GLY A 107 6.19 -10.19 -10.36
C GLY A 107 6.75 -11.15 -9.31
N LYS A 108 7.63 -10.68 -8.41
CA LYS A 108 8.18 -11.51 -7.33
C LYS A 108 7.11 -11.80 -6.29
N GLN A 109 6.88 -13.07 -6.01
CA GLN A 109 5.93 -13.53 -5.01
C GLN A 109 6.64 -13.81 -3.68
N ARG A 110 5.95 -13.53 -2.57
CA ARG A 110 6.38 -13.89 -1.23
C ARG A 110 5.20 -14.33 -0.37
N LEU A 111 5.47 -15.19 0.58
CA LEU A 111 4.51 -15.55 1.64
C LEU A 111 4.68 -14.57 2.80
N VAL A 112 3.56 -14.12 3.34
CA VAL A 112 3.52 -13.17 4.46
C VAL A 112 2.61 -13.75 5.53
N PRO A 113 3.05 -13.87 6.78
CA PRO A 113 2.19 -14.32 7.86
C PRO A 113 1.04 -13.32 8.08
N ILE A 114 -0.12 -13.84 8.47
CA ILE A 114 -1.29 -13.04 8.79
C ILE A 114 -1.83 -13.40 10.18
N SER A 115 -2.18 -12.38 10.97
CA SER A 115 -2.69 -12.61 12.33
C SER A 115 -4.11 -13.16 12.33
N PRO A 116 -4.50 -13.93 13.38
CA PRO A 116 -5.87 -14.39 13.54
C PRO A 116 -6.90 -13.25 13.58
N ARG A 117 -6.52 -12.08 14.10
CA ARG A 117 -7.36 -10.88 14.14
C ARG A 117 -7.66 -10.37 12.72
N ALA A 118 -6.65 -10.25 11.86
CA ALA A 118 -6.83 -9.84 10.47
C ALA A 118 -7.67 -10.86 9.67
N ILE A 119 -7.42 -12.17 9.86
CA ILE A 119 -8.21 -13.23 9.25
C ILE A 119 -9.70 -13.11 9.62
N LYS A 120 -9.99 -12.89 10.90
CA LYS A 120 -11.35 -12.72 11.42
C LYS A 120 -12.05 -11.53 10.75
N GLU A 121 -11.39 -10.39 10.66
CA GLU A 121 -11.96 -9.19 10.05
C GLU A 121 -12.18 -9.35 8.53
N ILE A 122 -11.29 -10.05 7.83
CA ILE A 122 -11.48 -10.38 6.42
C ILE A 122 -12.68 -11.33 6.23
N LYS A 123 -12.84 -12.34 7.09
CA LYS A 123 -14.00 -13.26 7.03
C LYS A 123 -15.32 -12.51 7.24
N TYR A 124 -15.38 -11.55 8.17
CA TYR A 124 -16.56 -10.70 8.35
C TYR A 124 -16.81 -9.81 7.12
N TRP A 125 -15.75 -9.23 6.57
CA TRP A 125 -15.88 -8.45 5.34
C TRP A 125 -16.41 -9.30 4.17
N PHE A 126 -16.07 -10.56 4.05
CA PHE A 126 -16.59 -11.43 2.99
C PHE A 126 -18.10 -11.61 3.04
N ALA A 127 -18.70 -11.62 4.22
CA ALA A 127 -20.16 -11.64 4.35
C ALA A 127 -20.79 -10.40 3.68
N ASP A 128 -20.30 -9.20 3.99
CA ASP A 128 -20.78 -7.95 3.41
C ASP A 128 -20.45 -7.83 1.92
N ARG A 129 -19.21 -8.22 1.55
CA ARG A 129 -18.73 -8.19 0.17
C ARG A 129 -19.61 -9.00 -0.77
N ASN A 130 -20.04 -10.17 -0.34
CA ASN A 130 -20.82 -11.10 -1.16
C ASN A 130 -22.30 -10.67 -1.30
N LEU A 131 -22.79 -9.80 -0.42
CA LEU A 131 -24.10 -9.13 -0.56
C LEU A 131 -24.04 -7.94 -1.51
N GLY A 132 -22.85 -7.43 -1.80
CA GLY A 132 -22.64 -6.28 -2.66
C GLY A 132 -22.59 -6.62 -4.14
N LYS A 133 -22.58 -5.57 -4.98
CA LYS A 133 -22.34 -5.72 -6.41
C LYS A 133 -20.87 -6.02 -6.67
N ILE A 134 -20.57 -7.12 -7.37
CA ILE A 134 -19.22 -7.43 -7.85
C ILE A 134 -19.21 -7.25 -9.37
N LYS A 135 -18.25 -6.46 -9.86
CA LYS A 135 -18.09 -6.23 -11.30
C LYS A 135 -17.36 -7.41 -11.92
N LYS A 136 -17.79 -7.82 -13.13
CA LYS A 136 -17.17 -8.91 -13.89
C LYS A 136 -15.65 -8.71 -14.03
N GLY A 137 -14.87 -9.75 -13.68
CA GLY A 137 -13.41 -9.73 -13.67
C GLY A 137 -12.78 -9.26 -12.35
N TYR A 138 -13.60 -8.93 -11.33
CA TYR A 138 -13.13 -8.53 -10.00
C TYR A 138 -13.57 -9.50 -8.90
N GLU A 139 -14.05 -10.68 -9.26
CA GLU A 139 -14.58 -11.69 -8.34
C GLU A 139 -13.52 -12.19 -7.35
N ASP A 140 -12.28 -12.27 -7.79
CA ASP A 140 -11.15 -12.78 -7.00
C ASP A 140 -10.46 -11.73 -6.12
N TYR A 141 -10.82 -10.43 -6.22
CA TYR A 141 -10.21 -9.42 -5.37
C TYR A 141 -10.79 -9.41 -3.97
N VAL A 142 -9.94 -9.37 -2.94
CA VAL A 142 -10.36 -9.33 -1.53
C VAL A 142 -11.12 -8.04 -1.22
N PHE A 143 -10.54 -6.89 -1.55
CA PHE A 143 -11.09 -5.59 -1.19
C PHE A 143 -11.70 -4.87 -2.40
N LEU A 144 -13.01 -4.65 -2.33
CA LEU A 144 -13.77 -4.00 -3.39
C LEU A 144 -14.17 -2.57 -3.01
N ALA A 145 -14.20 -1.72 -4.03
CA ALA A 145 -14.81 -0.40 -3.94
C ALA A 145 -16.35 -0.50 -4.06
N ARG A 146 -17.06 0.60 -3.78
CA ARG A 146 -18.53 0.69 -3.86
C ARG A 146 -19.11 0.19 -5.18
N TRP A 147 -18.37 0.35 -6.28
CA TRP A 147 -18.82 -0.02 -7.63
C TRP A 147 -18.46 -1.46 -8.02
N GLY A 148 -17.91 -2.26 -7.11
CA GLY A 148 -17.59 -3.66 -7.31
C GLY A 148 -16.29 -3.95 -8.05
N ASN A 149 -15.48 -2.94 -8.34
CA ASN A 149 -14.09 -3.10 -8.77
C ASN A 149 -13.14 -3.08 -7.56
N ASN A 150 -11.88 -3.47 -7.73
CA ASN A 150 -10.90 -3.43 -6.66
C ASN A 150 -10.72 -2.01 -6.09
N ILE A 151 -10.39 -1.92 -4.80
CA ILE A 151 -10.13 -0.65 -4.13
C ILE A 151 -8.87 0.01 -4.69
N SER A 152 -8.88 1.34 -4.85
CA SER A 152 -7.71 2.07 -5.32
C SER A 152 -6.81 2.54 -4.18
N ARG A 153 -5.51 2.75 -4.46
CA ARG A 153 -4.55 3.30 -3.50
C ARG A 153 -4.98 4.67 -2.96
N ILE A 154 -5.59 5.49 -3.81
CA ILE A 154 -6.08 6.82 -3.44
C ILE A 154 -7.22 6.70 -2.42
N MET A 155 -8.15 5.77 -2.62
CA MET A 155 -9.23 5.52 -1.65
C MET A 155 -8.70 5.04 -0.30
N VAL A 156 -7.74 4.12 -0.30
CA VAL A 156 -7.09 3.64 0.95
C VAL A 156 -6.38 4.79 1.65
N PHE A 157 -5.63 5.61 0.91
CA PHE A 157 -4.96 6.79 1.47
C PHE A 157 -5.93 7.77 2.14
N HIS A 158 -7.02 8.16 1.45
CA HIS A 158 -8.00 9.08 2.02
C HIS A 158 -8.71 8.49 3.23
N MET A 159 -9.06 7.19 3.18
CA MET A 159 -9.65 6.49 4.31
C MET A 159 -8.74 6.52 5.55
N ILE A 160 -7.47 6.15 5.38
CA ILE A 160 -6.51 6.15 6.50
C ILE A 160 -6.32 7.56 7.05
N LYS A 161 -6.18 8.55 6.17
CA LYS A 161 -6.02 9.95 6.57
C LYS A 161 -7.21 10.45 7.39
N GLU A 162 -8.44 10.22 6.92
CA GLU A 162 -9.66 10.58 7.65
C GLU A 162 -9.74 9.92 9.03
N LEU A 163 -9.41 8.63 9.12
CA LEU A 163 -9.44 7.88 10.37
C LEU A 163 -8.33 8.34 11.35
N ALA A 164 -7.13 8.66 10.83
CA ALA A 164 -6.04 9.21 11.64
C ALA A 164 -6.41 10.59 12.21
N GLU A 165 -6.98 11.49 11.39
CA GLU A 165 -7.50 12.78 11.84
C GLU A 165 -8.55 12.63 12.94
N LYS A 166 -9.50 11.68 12.80
CA LYS A 166 -10.50 11.36 13.84
C LYS A 166 -9.88 10.81 15.12
N ALA A 167 -8.78 10.07 15.01
CA ALA A 167 -8.02 9.55 16.14
C ALA A 167 -7.14 10.60 16.82
N GLY A 168 -7.08 11.84 16.29
CA GLY A 168 -6.20 12.91 16.78
C GLY A 168 -4.73 12.67 16.47
N ILE A 169 -4.44 11.95 15.39
CA ILE A 169 -3.07 11.63 14.94
C ILE A 169 -2.81 12.40 13.64
N THR A 170 -1.76 13.24 13.64
CA THR A 170 -1.40 14.15 12.52
C THR A 170 -0.06 13.77 11.92
#